data_cab2354c22d7d5ff03ddef393dc75975
#
_entry.id   cab2354c22d7d5ff03ddef393dc75975
#
_cell.length_a   1.000
_cell.length_b   1.000
_cell.length_c   1.000
_cell.angle_alpha   90.00
_cell.angle_beta   90.00
_cell.angle_gamma   90.00
#
_symmetry.space_group_name_H-M   'P 1'
#
loop_
_entity.id
_entity.type
_entity.pdbx_description
1 polymer ?
#
loop_
_entity_poly.entity_id
_entity_poly.type
_entity_poly.pdbx_seq_one_letter_code
_entity_poly.pdbx_strand_id
1 'polypeptide(L)'
;MLRPMTVLYSGPMEAGKTYHLLREVQTLLRTPHPVPFEGRAIAGDGGGENNLFSSAIFCKPNLDTRTDSASIASRNGSAIQGVRALDSLDSVAAALRPDTLVAVDEAQFFDASLLRLHERVQNTSGCTLVVAGLDRDFRREPFGHVLDLAQQIITGPGSGRVHMLRAPCHVEGCTTPAAYTVRTVADAARILIGDGDMYAPACPDHHIF
;
A
#
# COMPACT_ATOMS: atom_id res chain seq x y z
N MET A 1 1.26 7.40 -24.77
CA MET A 1 1.92 6.61 -23.70
C MET A 1 1.67 7.31 -22.36
N LEU A 2 1.20 6.56 -21.37
CA LEU A 2 1.12 7.07 -20.01
C LEU A 2 2.52 7.35 -19.47
N ARG A 3 2.66 8.42 -18.66
CA ARG A 3 3.91 8.66 -17.93
C ARG A 3 3.98 7.71 -16.72
N PRO A 4 5.17 7.20 -16.39
CA PRO A 4 5.33 6.44 -15.15
C PRO A 4 4.84 7.24 -13.96
N MET A 5 4.17 6.57 -13.00
CA MET A 5 3.60 7.26 -11.84
C MET A 5 3.70 6.38 -10.58
N THR A 6 3.94 7.01 -9.43
CA THR A 6 3.83 6.34 -8.14
C THR A 6 2.82 7.08 -7.25
N VAL A 7 1.91 6.33 -6.64
CA VAL A 7 0.93 6.84 -5.67
C VAL A 7 1.15 6.15 -4.34
N LEU A 8 1.37 6.91 -3.28
CA LEU A 8 1.56 6.40 -1.93
C LEU A 8 0.40 6.84 -1.02
N TYR A 9 -0.23 5.89 -0.37
CA TYR A 9 -1.17 6.08 0.73
C TYR A 9 -0.51 5.68 2.04
N SER A 10 -0.22 6.65 2.90
CA SER A 10 0.43 6.42 4.19
C SER A 10 -0.33 7.08 5.34
N GLY A 11 -0.01 6.70 6.57
CA GLY A 11 -0.66 7.20 7.78
C GLY A 11 -0.83 6.11 8.84
N PRO A 12 -1.48 6.43 9.99
CA PRO A 12 -1.61 5.50 11.12
C PRO A 12 -2.47 4.28 10.79
N MET A 13 -2.54 3.35 11.74
CA MET A 13 -3.53 2.27 11.71
C MET A 13 -4.94 2.88 11.53
N GLU A 14 -5.82 2.12 10.88
CA GLU A 14 -7.24 2.48 10.63
C GLU A 14 -7.46 3.73 9.75
N ALA A 15 -6.42 4.33 9.19
CA ALA A 15 -6.56 5.47 8.28
C ALA A 15 -7.11 5.10 6.88
N GLY A 16 -7.46 3.84 6.63
CA GLY A 16 -8.04 3.40 5.36
C GLY A 16 -7.05 3.22 4.20
N LYS A 17 -5.76 3.04 4.48
CA LYS A 17 -4.71 2.90 3.46
C LYS A 17 -5.02 1.84 2.40
N THR A 18 -5.29 0.61 2.83
CA THR A 18 -5.67 -0.50 1.94
C THR A 18 -6.93 -0.19 1.15
N TYR A 19 -7.93 0.46 1.75
CA TYR A 19 -9.14 0.90 1.05
C TYR A 19 -8.83 1.86 -0.10
N HIS A 20 -7.99 2.87 0.16
CA HIS A 20 -7.59 3.84 -0.86
C HIS A 20 -6.74 3.19 -1.96
N LEU A 21 -5.82 2.29 -1.62
CA LEU A 21 -5.07 1.49 -2.59
C LEU A 21 -6.02 0.71 -3.51
N LEU A 22 -6.97 -0.03 -2.93
CA LEU A 22 -7.94 -0.82 -3.72
C LEU A 22 -8.80 0.07 -4.62
N ARG A 23 -9.27 1.21 -4.14
CA ARG A 23 -10.04 2.17 -4.95
C ARG A 23 -9.22 2.76 -6.09
N GLU A 24 -7.97 3.14 -5.84
CA GLU A 24 -7.08 3.65 -6.89
C GLU A 24 -6.86 2.59 -7.97
N VAL A 25 -6.55 1.35 -7.57
CA VAL A 25 -6.38 0.21 -8.49
C VAL A 25 -7.65 -0.02 -9.33
N GLN A 26 -8.83 -0.06 -8.71
CA GLN A 26 -10.11 -0.21 -9.41
C GLN A 26 -10.36 0.91 -10.42
N THR A 27 -10.06 2.16 -10.02
CA THR A 27 -10.21 3.32 -10.90
C THR A 27 -9.27 3.22 -12.09
N LEU A 28 -8.02 2.83 -11.88
CA LEU A 28 -7.00 2.68 -12.92
C LEU A 28 -7.33 1.53 -13.89
N LEU A 29 -7.85 0.42 -13.37
CA LEU A 29 -8.28 -0.72 -14.17
C LEU A 29 -9.66 -0.51 -14.79
N ARG A 30 -10.39 0.57 -14.44
CA ARG A 30 -11.77 0.86 -14.88
C ARG A 30 -12.76 -0.29 -14.64
N THR A 31 -12.58 -1.04 -13.57
CA THR A 31 -13.46 -2.14 -13.19
C THR A 31 -14.55 -1.65 -12.23
N PRO A 32 -15.84 -1.81 -12.51
CA PRO A 32 -16.93 -1.29 -11.68
C PRO A 32 -17.17 -2.05 -10.37
N HIS A 33 -16.57 -3.22 -10.15
CA HIS A 33 -16.74 -4.06 -8.96
C HIS A 33 -15.45 -4.78 -8.58
N PRO A 34 -15.30 -5.26 -7.31
CA PRO A 34 -14.19 -6.12 -6.93
C PRO A 34 -14.26 -7.39 -7.79
N VAL A 35 -13.50 -7.41 -8.86
CA VAL A 35 -13.36 -8.61 -9.68
C VAL A 35 -12.34 -9.49 -8.97
N PRO A 36 -12.63 -10.79 -8.74
CA PRO A 36 -11.60 -11.73 -8.36
C PRO A 36 -10.58 -11.78 -9.51
N PHE A 37 -9.44 -11.13 -9.29
CA PHE A 37 -8.37 -11.07 -10.25
C PHE A 37 -7.43 -12.25 -9.99
N GLU A 38 -7.62 -13.34 -10.73
CA GLU A 38 -6.60 -14.38 -10.84
C GLU A 38 -5.45 -13.78 -11.61
N GLY A 39 -4.25 -13.69 -11.02
CA GLY A 39 -3.02 -13.04 -11.52
C GLY A 39 -2.56 -13.41 -12.94
N ARG A 40 -3.46 -13.43 -13.87
CA ARG A 40 -3.24 -13.53 -15.32
C ARG A 40 -3.04 -12.13 -15.89
N ALA A 41 -2.14 -12.03 -16.84
CA ALA A 41 -2.11 -10.93 -17.79
C ALA A 41 -3.56 -10.56 -18.16
N ILE A 42 -3.88 -9.27 -18.17
CA ILE A 42 -5.13 -8.77 -18.73
C ILE A 42 -5.05 -9.01 -20.25
N ALA A 43 -5.09 -10.27 -20.66
CA ALA A 43 -5.38 -10.65 -22.02
C ALA A 43 -6.90 -10.54 -22.15
N GLY A 44 -7.34 -9.47 -22.77
CA GLY A 44 -8.75 -9.20 -22.95
C GLY A 44 -9.41 -10.24 -23.83
N ASP A 45 -10.33 -10.99 -23.27
CA ASP A 45 -11.41 -11.67 -23.97
C ASP A 45 -12.77 -11.02 -23.64
N GLY A 46 -12.77 -9.74 -23.42
CA GLY A 46 -13.97 -8.95 -23.24
C GLY A 46 -13.72 -7.52 -23.72
N GLY A 47 -13.96 -7.30 -25.02
CA GLY A 47 -13.75 -6.06 -25.75
C GLY A 47 -14.17 -4.79 -25.03
N GLY A 48 -13.24 -4.18 -24.35
CA GLY A 48 -13.29 -2.80 -23.89
C GLY A 48 -12.03 -2.09 -24.39
N GLU A 49 -12.17 -1.29 -25.43
CA GLU A 49 -11.09 -0.57 -26.13
C GLU A 49 -10.32 0.46 -25.30
N ASN A 50 -10.31 0.38 -23.95
CA ASN A 50 -9.76 1.39 -23.07
C ASN A 50 -8.97 0.89 -21.86
N ASN A 51 -8.38 -0.30 -21.89
CA ASN A 51 -7.51 -0.75 -20.79
C ASN A 51 -6.15 -0.05 -20.88
N LEU A 52 -5.82 0.76 -19.87
CA LEU A 52 -4.57 1.55 -19.83
C LEU A 52 -3.33 0.68 -19.55
N PHE A 53 -3.53 -0.53 -19.01
CA PHE A 53 -2.46 -1.44 -18.61
C PHE A 53 -2.58 -2.79 -19.32
N SER A 54 -1.43 -3.34 -19.73
CA SER A 54 -1.30 -4.67 -20.32
C SER A 54 -1.23 -5.78 -19.25
N SER A 55 -0.84 -5.43 -18.02
CA SER A 55 -0.75 -6.36 -16.89
C SER A 55 -0.94 -5.65 -15.56
N ALA A 56 -1.34 -6.42 -14.53
CA ALA A 56 -1.38 -5.96 -13.15
C ALA A 56 -0.74 -6.99 -12.21
N ILE A 57 0.01 -6.51 -11.23
CA ILE A 57 0.70 -7.31 -10.22
C ILE A 57 0.32 -6.76 -8.85
N PHE A 58 -0.21 -7.64 -7.99
CA PHE A 58 -0.59 -7.28 -6.62
C PHE A 58 0.32 -8.02 -5.65
N CYS A 59 0.88 -7.29 -4.67
CA CYS A 59 1.87 -7.79 -3.74
C CYS A 59 1.52 -7.43 -2.30
N LYS A 60 1.85 -8.34 -1.38
CA LYS A 60 1.91 -8.09 0.05
C LYS A 60 3.09 -8.85 0.67
N PRO A 61 3.58 -8.48 1.87
CA PRO A 61 4.64 -9.24 2.52
C PRO A 61 4.15 -10.61 3.00
N ASN A 62 5.00 -11.63 2.92
CA ASN A 62 4.75 -12.96 3.50
C ASN A 62 4.43 -12.89 4.98
N LEU A 63 4.98 -11.89 5.67
CA LEU A 63 4.76 -11.66 7.09
C LEU A 63 3.32 -11.28 7.43
N ASP A 64 2.55 -10.76 6.46
CA ASP A 64 1.13 -10.42 6.67
C ASP A 64 0.24 -11.65 6.54
N THR A 65 -0.05 -12.28 7.67
CA THR A 65 -0.91 -13.46 7.80
C THR A 65 -2.36 -13.15 8.19
N ARG A 66 -2.73 -11.86 8.29
CA ARG A 66 -4.09 -11.41 8.71
C ARG A 66 -5.17 -11.72 7.70
N THR A 67 -4.81 -11.82 6.43
CA THR A 67 -5.70 -12.23 5.35
C THR A 67 -5.16 -13.45 4.65
N ASP A 68 -5.99 -14.12 3.85
CA ASP A 68 -5.53 -15.20 2.96
C ASP A 68 -4.29 -14.73 2.18
N SER A 69 -3.31 -15.61 2.03
CA SER A 69 -2.04 -15.32 1.35
C SER A 69 -2.21 -14.81 -0.08
N ALA A 70 -3.33 -15.13 -0.72
CA ALA A 70 -3.65 -14.77 -2.10
C ALA A 70 -4.58 -13.54 -2.23
N SER A 71 -4.84 -12.80 -1.14
CA SER A 71 -5.75 -11.64 -1.19
C SER A 71 -5.23 -10.42 -0.45
N ILE A 72 -5.63 -9.22 -0.91
CA ILE A 72 -5.60 -7.96 -0.17
C ILE A 72 -7.04 -7.56 0.09
N ALA A 73 -7.40 -7.38 1.36
CA ALA A 73 -8.76 -7.01 1.75
C ALA A 73 -8.76 -5.82 2.70
N SER A 74 -9.71 -4.90 2.49
CA SER A 74 -9.96 -3.81 3.41
C SER A 74 -11.09 -4.16 4.39
N ARG A 75 -11.11 -3.53 5.56
CA ARG A 75 -12.14 -3.76 6.59
C ARG A 75 -13.57 -3.45 6.12
N ASN A 76 -13.75 -2.66 5.09
CA ASN A 76 -15.06 -2.34 4.50
C ASN A 76 -15.52 -3.30 3.40
N GLY A 77 -14.86 -4.45 3.25
CA GLY A 77 -15.28 -5.54 2.36
C GLY A 77 -14.75 -5.46 0.93
N SER A 78 -13.97 -4.43 0.57
CA SER A 78 -13.29 -4.41 -0.73
C SER A 78 -12.11 -5.38 -0.70
N ALA A 79 -11.93 -6.18 -1.76
CA ALA A 79 -10.83 -7.14 -1.85
C ALA A 79 -10.34 -7.32 -3.30
N ILE A 80 -9.07 -7.68 -3.44
CA ILE A 80 -8.44 -8.14 -4.69
C ILE A 80 -7.85 -9.52 -4.43
N GLN A 81 -8.05 -10.43 -5.38
CA GLN A 81 -7.50 -11.78 -5.40
C GLN A 81 -6.26 -11.88 -6.31
N GLY A 82 -5.55 -13.01 -6.24
CA GLY A 82 -4.35 -13.22 -7.07
C GLY A 82 -3.13 -12.44 -6.58
N VAL A 83 -3.07 -12.14 -5.31
CA VAL A 83 -1.98 -11.41 -4.67
C VAL A 83 -0.78 -12.33 -4.48
N ARG A 84 0.42 -11.79 -4.68
CA ARG A 84 1.69 -12.47 -4.41
C ARG A 84 2.17 -12.09 -3.01
N ALA A 85 2.25 -13.05 -2.12
CA ALA A 85 2.94 -12.89 -0.84
C ALA A 85 4.45 -13.06 -1.08
N LEU A 86 5.25 -12.07 -0.69
CA LEU A 86 6.68 -11.98 -1.04
C LEU A 86 7.51 -11.51 0.16
N ASP A 87 8.78 -11.93 0.21
CA ASP A 87 9.76 -11.41 1.18
C ASP A 87 10.50 -10.17 0.62
N SER A 88 10.59 -10.06 -0.70
CA SER A 88 11.24 -8.95 -1.41
C SER A 88 10.52 -8.64 -2.72
N LEU A 89 10.56 -7.37 -3.14
CA LEU A 89 9.98 -6.90 -4.39
C LEU A 89 10.93 -6.97 -5.59
N ASP A 90 12.17 -7.48 -5.41
CA ASP A 90 13.18 -7.51 -6.47
C ASP A 90 12.75 -8.37 -7.67
N SER A 91 12.06 -9.49 -7.43
CA SER A 91 11.52 -10.32 -8.50
C SER A 91 10.47 -9.60 -9.35
N VAL A 92 9.67 -8.73 -8.71
CA VAL A 92 8.66 -7.89 -9.39
C VAL A 92 9.36 -6.82 -10.22
N ALA A 93 10.36 -6.14 -9.64
CA ALA A 93 11.15 -5.13 -10.33
C ALA A 93 11.87 -5.70 -11.57
N ALA A 94 12.46 -6.91 -11.46
CA ALA A 94 13.12 -7.59 -12.56
C ALA A 94 12.16 -8.02 -13.68
N ALA A 95 10.93 -8.42 -13.33
CA ALA A 95 9.93 -8.88 -14.27
C ALA A 95 9.08 -7.72 -14.86
N LEU A 96 9.27 -6.49 -14.42
CA LEU A 96 8.46 -5.34 -14.82
C LEU A 96 8.57 -5.08 -16.34
N ARG A 97 7.43 -4.95 -16.98
CA ARG A 97 7.30 -4.61 -18.39
C ARG A 97 6.54 -3.29 -18.56
N PRO A 98 6.62 -2.63 -19.74
CA PRO A 98 5.81 -1.45 -20.04
C PRO A 98 4.31 -1.69 -19.80
N ASP A 99 3.60 -0.62 -19.47
CA ASP A 99 2.15 -0.60 -19.24
C ASP A 99 1.70 -1.62 -18.17
N THR A 100 2.48 -1.74 -17.08
CA THR A 100 2.15 -2.59 -15.92
C THR A 100 1.69 -1.75 -14.74
N LEU A 101 0.56 -2.15 -14.14
CA LEU A 101 0.10 -1.67 -12.84
C LEU A 101 0.66 -2.58 -11.73
N VAL A 102 1.36 -2.00 -10.76
CA VAL A 102 1.79 -2.73 -9.56
C VAL A 102 1.12 -2.12 -8.34
N ALA A 103 0.54 -2.96 -7.47
CA ALA A 103 0.01 -2.54 -6.18
C ALA A 103 0.71 -3.29 -5.05
N VAL A 104 1.13 -2.56 -4.00
CA VAL A 104 1.86 -3.09 -2.85
C VAL A 104 1.14 -2.65 -1.58
N ASP A 105 0.59 -3.60 -0.83
CA ASP A 105 0.02 -3.34 0.50
C ASP A 105 1.02 -3.70 1.61
N GLU A 106 0.83 -3.15 2.81
CA GLU A 106 1.69 -3.34 3.99
C GLU A 106 3.19 -3.10 3.69
N ALA A 107 3.46 -2.06 2.90
CA ALA A 107 4.78 -1.79 2.33
C ALA A 107 5.90 -1.57 3.36
N GLN A 108 5.57 -1.24 4.62
CA GLN A 108 6.54 -1.05 5.70
C GLN A 108 7.30 -2.34 6.06
N PHE A 109 6.83 -3.50 5.63
CA PHE A 109 7.49 -4.77 5.90
C PHE A 109 8.48 -5.19 4.80
N PHE A 110 8.55 -4.45 3.69
CA PHE A 110 9.56 -4.70 2.66
C PHE A 110 10.85 -3.95 2.98
N ASP A 111 11.96 -4.54 2.56
CA ASP A 111 13.29 -3.94 2.61
C ASP A 111 13.45 -2.85 1.51
N ALA A 112 14.69 -2.44 1.25
CA ALA A 112 15.00 -1.45 0.20
C ALA A 112 14.57 -1.88 -1.22
N SER A 113 14.05 -3.11 -1.41
CA SER A 113 13.43 -3.53 -2.68
C SER A 113 12.22 -2.67 -3.06
N LEU A 114 11.53 -2.05 -2.08
CA LEU A 114 10.47 -1.08 -2.33
C LEU A 114 10.99 0.14 -3.12
N LEU A 115 12.15 0.65 -2.75
CA LEU A 115 12.77 1.81 -3.43
C LEU A 115 13.28 1.42 -4.82
N ARG A 116 13.87 0.23 -4.95
CA ARG A 116 14.32 -0.30 -6.25
C ARG A 116 13.15 -0.53 -7.22
N LEU A 117 12.02 -1.03 -6.70
CA LEU A 117 10.79 -1.15 -7.49
C LEU A 117 10.28 0.22 -7.94
N HIS A 118 10.24 1.21 -7.06
CA HIS A 118 9.87 2.59 -7.40
C HIS A 118 10.75 3.12 -8.52
N GLU A 119 12.07 3.04 -8.38
CA GLU A 119 13.02 3.49 -9.40
C GLU A 119 12.79 2.77 -10.74
N ARG A 120 12.57 1.46 -10.70
CA ARG A 120 12.30 0.66 -11.90
C ARG A 120 11.01 1.10 -12.60
N VAL A 121 9.95 1.40 -11.83
CA VAL A 121 8.68 1.92 -12.35
C VAL A 121 8.89 3.27 -13.02
N GLN A 122 9.62 4.20 -12.38
CA GLN A 122 9.89 5.53 -12.97
C GLN A 122 10.67 5.46 -14.29
N ASN A 123 11.45 4.41 -14.48
CA ASN A 123 12.24 4.17 -15.69
C ASN A 123 11.57 3.25 -16.72
N THR A 124 10.30 2.83 -16.48
CA THR A 124 9.57 1.93 -17.39
C THR A 124 8.30 2.60 -17.89
N SER A 125 8.17 2.76 -19.20
CA SER A 125 7.05 3.48 -19.83
C SER A 125 5.70 2.88 -19.45
N GLY A 126 4.72 3.75 -19.17
CA GLY A 126 3.33 3.38 -18.90
C GLY A 126 3.09 2.68 -17.56
N CYS A 127 4.14 2.46 -16.75
CA CYS A 127 3.98 1.78 -15.46
C CYS A 127 3.38 2.68 -14.38
N THR A 128 2.56 2.09 -13.53
CA THR A 128 2.05 2.76 -12.33
C THR A 128 2.26 1.87 -11.11
N LEU A 129 2.79 2.46 -10.04
CA LEU A 129 2.96 1.83 -8.73
C LEU A 129 2.00 2.48 -7.72
N VAL A 130 1.15 1.68 -7.09
CA VAL A 130 0.26 2.12 -5.99
C VAL A 130 0.70 1.42 -4.72
N VAL A 131 1.01 2.19 -3.68
CA VAL A 131 1.58 1.68 -2.43
C VAL A 131 0.71 2.09 -1.26
N ALA A 132 0.48 1.16 -0.32
CA ALA A 132 -0.11 1.44 0.98
C ALA A 132 0.81 0.91 2.09
N GLY A 133 1.04 1.73 3.13
CA GLY A 133 1.91 1.34 4.23
C GLY A 133 1.93 2.34 5.39
N LEU A 134 2.36 1.86 6.56
CA LEU A 134 2.63 2.69 7.73
C LEU A 134 3.94 3.46 7.51
N ASP A 135 3.93 4.76 7.73
CA ASP A 135 5.13 5.60 7.68
C ASP A 135 5.97 5.50 8.95
N ARG A 136 5.31 5.27 10.09
CA ARG A 136 5.93 5.19 11.41
C ARG A 136 5.40 4.01 12.21
N ASP A 137 6.25 3.47 13.05
CA ASP A 137 5.86 2.49 14.06
C ASP A 137 5.18 3.18 15.27
N PHE A 138 4.79 2.38 16.27
CA PHE A 138 4.15 2.89 17.49
C PHE A 138 5.06 3.77 18.36
N ARG A 139 6.38 3.78 18.12
CA ARG A 139 7.38 4.65 18.77
C ARG A 139 7.61 5.96 18.01
N ARG A 140 6.84 6.21 16.94
CA ARG A 140 7.02 7.30 15.97
C ARG A 140 8.32 7.22 15.16
N GLU A 141 9.02 6.10 15.21
CA GLU A 141 10.20 5.88 14.39
C GLU A 141 9.82 5.51 12.95
N PRO A 142 10.62 5.86 11.95
CA PRO A 142 10.40 5.42 10.58
C PRO A 142 10.19 3.91 10.51
N PHE A 143 9.15 3.46 9.78
CA PHE A 143 8.86 2.05 9.64
C PHE A 143 9.14 1.58 8.21
N GLY A 144 10.15 0.71 8.07
CA GLY A 144 10.65 0.30 6.76
C GLY A 144 11.11 1.49 5.92
N HIS A 145 10.84 1.45 4.63
CA HIS A 145 11.25 2.45 3.65
C HIS A 145 10.10 3.33 3.14
N VAL A 146 8.98 3.41 3.86
CA VAL A 146 7.80 4.15 3.39
C VAL A 146 8.05 5.67 3.37
N LEU A 147 8.76 6.21 4.38
CA LEU A 147 9.14 7.63 4.39
C LEU A 147 10.20 7.96 3.33
N ASP A 148 11.16 7.06 3.10
CA ASP A 148 12.16 7.21 2.03
C ASP A 148 11.48 7.25 0.66
N LEU A 149 10.49 6.38 0.42
CA LEU A 149 9.67 6.38 -0.77
C LEU A 149 8.90 7.69 -0.92
N ALA A 150 8.25 8.18 0.15
CA ALA A 150 7.55 9.46 0.13
C ALA A 150 8.48 10.61 -0.28
N GLN A 151 9.69 10.64 0.29
CA GLN A 151 10.69 11.63 -0.05
C GLN A 151 11.11 11.54 -1.53
N GLN A 152 11.39 10.33 -2.03
CA GLN A 152 11.74 10.15 -3.45
C GLN A 152 10.62 10.58 -4.41
N ILE A 153 9.35 10.32 -4.07
CA ILE A 153 8.20 10.78 -4.88
C ILE A 153 8.12 12.30 -4.91
N ILE A 154 8.35 12.97 -3.77
CA ILE A 154 8.20 14.44 -3.66
C ILE A 154 9.38 15.18 -4.30
N THR A 155 10.60 14.67 -4.13
CA THR A 155 11.83 15.38 -4.55
C THR A 155 12.43 14.87 -5.85
N GLY A 156 12.01 13.67 -6.29
CA GLY A 156 12.52 13.03 -7.49
C GLY A 156 12.00 13.66 -8.79
N PRO A 157 12.65 13.37 -9.92
CA PRO A 157 12.26 13.88 -11.23
C PRO A 157 11.00 13.21 -11.81
N GLY A 158 10.53 12.13 -11.19
CA GLY A 158 9.40 11.34 -11.65
C GLY A 158 8.03 11.97 -11.32
N SER A 159 6.98 11.32 -11.80
CA SER A 159 5.61 11.70 -11.47
C SER A 159 5.11 10.88 -10.29
N GLY A 160 4.46 11.54 -9.32
CA GLY A 160 3.87 10.80 -8.21
C GLY A 160 3.01 11.66 -7.28
N ARG A 161 2.30 10.99 -6.39
CA ARG A 161 1.43 11.60 -5.37
C ARG A 161 1.63 10.89 -4.03
N VAL A 162 1.71 11.67 -2.96
CA VAL A 162 1.77 11.17 -1.58
C VAL A 162 0.53 11.63 -0.83
N HIS A 163 -0.23 10.70 -0.31
CA HIS A 163 -1.43 10.93 0.49
C HIS A 163 -1.15 10.53 1.93
N MET A 164 -0.97 11.52 2.82
CA MET A 164 -0.84 11.30 4.26
C MET A 164 -2.24 11.27 4.87
N LEU A 165 -2.72 10.08 5.14
CA LEU A 165 -4.06 9.84 5.66
C LEU A 165 -4.11 10.06 7.18
N ARG A 166 -5.32 10.29 7.68
CA ARG A 166 -5.63 10.42 9.11
C ARG A 166 -6.75 9.47 9.48
N ALA A 167 -6.81 9.12 10.76
CA ALA A 167 -7.89 8.32 11.34
C ALA A 167 -8.59 9.11 12.46
N PRO A 168 -9.78 8.73 12.91
CA PRO A 168 -10.30 9.20 14.18
C PRO A 168 -9.37 8.79 15.33
N CYS A 169 -9.19 9.65 16.34
CA CYS A 169 -8.44 9.28 17.53
C CYS A 169 -9.22 8.21 18.32
N HIS A 170 -8.51 7.21 18.87
CA HIS A 170 -9.13 6.12 19.64
C HIS A 170 -9.74 6.58 20.98
N VAL A 171 -9.36 7.75 21.48
CA VAL A 171 -9.90 8.30 22.73
C VAL A 171 -11.28 8.84 22.49
N GLU A 172 -12.26 8.34 23.26
CA GLU A 172 -13.65 8.73 23.15
C GLU A 172 -13.82 10.24 23.37
N GLY A 173 -14.63 10.88 22.53
CA GLY A 173 -14.87 12.32 22.54
C GLY A 173 -13.72 13.17 21.96
N CYS A 174 -12.59 12.58 21.57
CA CYS A 174 -11.52 13.32 20.92
C CYS A 174 -11.84 13.60 19.46
N THR A 175 -11.84 14.89 19.08
CA THR A 175 -12.09 15.34 17.69
C THR A 175 -10.81 15.60 16.89
N THR A 176 -9.62 15.54 17.52
CA THR A 176 -8.33 15.75 16.86
C THR A 176 -7.97 14.53 16.00
N PRO A 177 -7.69 14.71 14.70
CA PRO A 177 -7.35 13.61 13.84
C PRO A 177 -6.07 12.89 14.28
N ALA A 178 -6.11 11.56 14.29
CA ALA A 178 -4.97 10.72 14.60
C ALA A 178 -3.91 10.79 13.49
N ALA A 179 -2.67 10.96 13.90
CA ALA A 179 -1.49 10.99 13.04
C ALA A 179 -0.53 9.84 13.33
N TYR A 180 -0.71 9.16 14.43
CA TYR A 180 0.19 8.13 14.95
C TYR A 180 -0.56 6.85 15.29
N THR A 181 0.18 5.77 15.40
CA THR A 181 -0.30 4.48 15.93
C THR A 181 0.26 4.31 17.33
N VAL A 182 -0.58 3.97 18.30
CA VAL A 182 -0.15 3.54 19.64
C VAL A 182 -0.34 2.04 19.77
N ARG A 183 0.49 1.41 20.60
CA ARG A 183 0.30 0.03 21.00
C ARG A 183 -0.55 0.00 22.27
N THR A 184 -1.60 -0.81 22.28
CA THR A 184 -2.55 -0.92 23.41
C THR A 184 -2.17 -2.05 24.38
N VAL A 185 -1.23 -2.92 24.01
CA VAL A 185 -0.75 -4.04 24.82
C VAL A 185 0.69 -3.84 25.25
N ALA A 186 1.04 -4.25 26.47
CA ALA A 186 2.39 -4.18 27.01
C ALA A 186 3.24 -5.34 26.44
N ASP A 187 3.99 -5.07 25.38
CA ASP A 187 4.97 -5.97 24.79
C ASP A 187 6.18 -5.19 24.30
N ALA A 188 7.39 -5.71 24.52
CA ALA A 188 8.64 -5.07 24.16
C ALA A 188 9.07 -5.28 22.70
N ALA A 189 8.46 -6.25 21.98
CA ALA A 189 8.82 -6.53 20.59
C ALA A 189 8.46 -5.35 19.68
N ARG A 190 9.37 -4.96 18.78
CA ARG A 190 9.12 -3.87 17.84
C ARG A 190 8.02 -4.21 16.83
N ILE A 191 7.94 -5.46 16.43
CA ILE A 191 6.96 -5.97 15.47
C ILE A 191 6.10 -7.02 16.17
N LEU A 192 4.83 -6.72 16.36
CA LEU A 192 3.79 -7.69 16.68
C LEU A 192 2.80 -7.65 15.53
N ILE A 193 2.61 -8.80 14.89
CA ILE A 193 1.56 -8.95 13.88
C ILE A 193 0.24 -9.09 14.63
N GLY A 194 -0.61 -8.06 14.53
CA GLY A 194 -1.89 -8.04 15.20
C GLY A 194 -2.84 -7.01 14.61
N ASP A 195 -4.11 -7.23 14.87
CA ASP A 195 -5.20 -6.34 14.47
C ASP A 195 -5.44 -5.22 15.51
N GLY A 196 -6.56 -4.49 15.32
CA GLY A 196 -6.98 -3.35 16.12
C GLY A 196 -7.06 -3.56 17.64
N ASP A 197 -6.97 -4.82 18.11
CA ASP A 197 -6.90 -5.14 19.55
C ASP A 197 -5.54 -4.78 20.18
N MET A 198 -4.48 -4.72 19.36
CA MET A 198 -3.11 -4.44 19.83
C MET A 198 -2.59 -3.07 19.45
N TYR A 199 -3.26 -2.38 18.54
CA TYR A 199 -2.86 -1.07 18.04
C TYR A 199 -4.08 -0.19 17.78
N ALA A 200 -3.95 1.09 18.11
CA ALA A 200 -5.00 2.08 17.90
C ALA A 200 -4.46 3.37 17.28
N PRO A 201 -5.27 4.11 16.53
CA PRO A 201 -4.89 5.43 16.02
C PRO A 201 -4.93 6.48 17.14
N ALA A 202 -3.90 7.32 17.24
CA ALA A 202 -3.83 8.38 18.23
C ALA A 202 -3.45 9.73 17.64
N CYS A 203 -4.08 10.80 18.16
CA CYS A 203 -3.65 12.16 17.88
C CYS A 203 -2.36 12.49 18.66
N PRO A 204 -1.68 13.62 18.37
CA PRO A 204 -0.44 13.99 19.05
C PRO A 204 -0.56 14.04 20.59
N ASP A 205 -1.71 14.46 21.11
CA ASP A 205 -1.95 14.64 22.56
C ASP A 205 -2.23 13.31 23.28
N HIS A 206 -2.76 12.31 22.56
CA HIS A 206 -3.11 10.99 23.09
C HIS A 206 -2.12 9.89 22.71
N HIS A 207 -1.05 10.24 22.04
CA HIS A 207 0.05 9.31 21.79
C HIS A 207 1.00 9.32 23.00
N ILE A 208 0.70 8.49 23.98
CA ILE A 208 1.52 8.28 25.19
C ILE A 208 2.36 7.02 24.97
N PHE A 209 3.67 7.11 25.30
CA PHE A 209 4.60 5.97 25.29
C PHE A 209 4.51 5.21 26.60
#